data_aa33daa6daf985899a02dc7f25f8fe3b
#
_entry.id   aa33daa6daf985899a02dc7f25f8fe3b
#
_cell.length_a   1.000
_cell.length_b   1.000
_cell.length_c   1.000
_cell.angle_alpha   90.00
_cell.angle_beta   90.00
_cell.angle_gamma   90.00
#
_symmetry.space_group_name_H-M   'P 1'
#
loop_
_entity.id
_entity.type
_entity.pdbx_description
1 polymer ?
#
loop_
_entity_poly.entity_id
_entity_poly.type
_entity_poly.pdbx_seq_one_letter_code
_entity_poly.pdbx_strand_id
1 'polypeptide(L)'
;HRERKEVFCMETALRTVNALISALFFICYAYQFLYIPLVLCKKRRPLSVPPTPHRYAVLIAARNESAVIGGLLESLRQQTYDPALLTVFVAADNCTDDTAAIARQHGAVVYERFNHINVGKGYALDFLTQHIKADYPQGFDGYFVFDADNILAPDYIEKMNAVFSGGYEIVTSYRNSKNYADNWISAG
;
A
#
# COMPACT_ATOMS: atom_id res chain seq x y z
N HIS A 1 -50.90 35.77 2.84
CA HIS A 1 -51.41 34.37 2.89
C HIS A 1 -50.77 33.48 1.80
N ARG A 2 -50.46 34.05 0.63
CA ARG A 2 -49.86 33.37 -0.52
C ARG A 2 -48.38 33.08 -0.28
N GLU A 3 -47.60 34.03 0.20
CA GLU A 3 -46.18 33.86 0.54
C GLU A 3 -45.94 32.77 1.61
N ARG A 4 -46.77 32.70 2.66
CA ARG A 4 -46.64 31.65 3.68
C ARG A 4 -46.88 30.24 3.13
N LYS A 5 -47.79 30.10 2.14
CA LYS A 5 -48.02 28.82 1.48
C LYS A 5 -46.86 28.40 0.59
N GLU A 6 -46.24 29.34 -0.11
CA GLU A 6 -45.10 29.11 -0.97
C GLU A 6 -43.85 28.70 -0.14
N VAL A 7 -43.59 29.40 0.98
CA VAL A 7 -42.51 29.04 1.91
C VAL A 7 -42.74 27.67 2.52
N PHE A 8 -43.96 27.35 2.97
CA PHE A 8 -44.26 26.03 3.54
C PHE A 8 -44.11 24.90 2.51
N CYS A 9 -44.54 25.15 1.25
CA CYS A 9 -44.38 24.18 0.18
C CYS A 9 -42.90 23.96 -0.16
N MET A 10 -42.06 25.00 -0.17
CA MET A 10 -40.62 24.92 -0.40
C MET A 10 -39.91 24.19 0.72
N GLU A 11 -40.24 24.47 2.00
CA GLU A 11 -39.66 23.72 3.13
C GLU A 11 -40.04 22.24 3.08
N THR A 12 -41.27 21.92 2.74
CA THR A 12 -41.72 20.52 2.65
C THR A 12 -41.01 19.80 1.51
N ALA A 13 -40.84 20.43 0.35
CA ALA A 13 -40.08 19.89 -0.77
C ALA A 13 -38.62 19.64 -0.39
N LEU A 14 -37.99 20.62 0.28
CA LEU A 14 -36.60 20.51 0.71
C LEU A 14 -36.38 19.34 1.73
N ARG A 15 -37.31 19.21 2.70
CA ARG A 15 -37.29 18.11 3.68
C ARG A 15 -37.47 16.76 2.99
N THR A 16 -38.36 16.68 1.99
CA THR A 16 -38.59 15.43 1.24
C THR A 16 -37.36 15.03 0.43
N VAL A 17 -36.75 15.98 -0.29
CA VAL A 17 -35.50 15.75 -1.03
C VAL A 17 -34.37 15.29 -0.10
N ASN A 18 -34.22 15.97 1.04
CA ASN A 18 -33.19 15.61 2.01
C ASN A 18 -33.41 14.21 2.62
N ALA A 19 -34.67 13.84 2.91
CA ALA A 19 -35.02 12.51 3.36
C ALA A 19 -34.72 11.41 2.32
N LEU A 20 -35.00 11.69 1.04
CA LEU A 20 -34.68 10.76 -0.05
C LEU A 20 -33.18 10.58 -0.22
N ILE A 21 -32.41 11.66 -0.18
CA ILE A 21 -30.95 11.61 -0.22
C ILE A 21 -30.41 10.82 0.96
N SER A 22 -30.89 11.10 2.17
CA SER A 22 -30.46 10.38 3.39
C SER A 22 -30.79 8.88 3.32
N ALA A 23 -31.97 8.53 2.82
CA ALA A 23 -32.38 7.13 2.62
C ALA A 23 -31.47 6.43 1.59
N LEU A 24 -31.16 7.11 0.48
CA LEU A 24 -30.23 6.59 -0.53
C LEU A 24 -28.84 6.32 0.06
N PHE A 25 -28.28 7.29 0.80
CA PHE A 25 -27.01 7.11 1.49
C PHE A 25 -27.06 5.96 2.48
N PHE A 26 -28.12 5.86 3.28
CA PHE A 26 -28.27 4.77 4.24
C PHE A 26 -28.29 3.40 3.53
N ILE A 27 -29.03 3.26 2.43
CA ILE A 27 -29.07 2.02 1.64
C ILE A 27 -27.68 1.70 1.06
N CYS A 28 -27.02 2.71 0.48
CA CYS A 28 -25.69 2.54 -0.11
C CYS A 28 -24.62 2.12 0.92
N TYR A 29 -24.73 2.57 2.16
CA TYR A 29 -23.77 2.26 3.21
C TYR A 29 -24.18 1.11 4.14
N ALA A 30 -25.46 0.69 4.11
CA ALA A 30 -25.97 -0.38 4.98
C ALA A 30 -25.20 -1.70 4.81
N TYR A 31 -24.67 -1.99 3.62
CA TYR A 31 -23.87 -3.19 3.36
C TYR A 31 -22.60 -3.26 4.24
N GLN A 32 -22.04 -2.12 4.67
CA GLN A 32 -20.84 -2.10 5.52
C GLN A 32 -21.12 -2.78 6.88
N PHE A 33 -22.34 -2.67 7.40
CA PHE A 33 -22.73 -3.34 8.63
C PHE A 33 -22.76 -4.87 8.51
N LEU A 34 -22.91 -5.40 7.28
CA LEU A 34 -22.84 -6.84 7.03
C LEU A 34 -21.42 -7.39 7.14
N TYR A 35 -20.39 -6.56 6.93
CA TYR A 35 -19.00 -7.00 7.07
C TYR A 35 -18.63 -7.29 8.53
N ILE A 36 -19.21 -6.58 9.49
CA ILE A 36 -18.91 -6.77 10.92
C ILE A 36 -19.18 -8.22 11.35
N PRO A 37 -20.41 -8.76 11.22
CA PRO A 37 -20.68 -10.16 11.59
C PRO A 37 -19.91 -11.15 10.69
N LEU A 38 -19.72 -10.86 9.40
CA LEU A 38 -18.94 -11.72 8.52
C LEU A 38 -17.49 -11.86 8.98
N VAL A 39 -16.86 -10.75 9.39
CA VAL A 39 -15.49 -10.78 9.92
C VAL A 39 -15.42 -11.51 11.26
N LEU A 40 -16.38 -11.28 12.16
CA LEU A 40 -16.44 -11.95 13.45
C LEU A 40 -16.71 -13.47 13.33
N CYS A 41 -17.50 -13.87 12.34
CA CYS A 41 -17.79 -15.29 12.08
C CYS A 41 -16.69 -16.00 11.28
N LYS A 42 -15.82 -15.25 10.59
CA LYS A 42 -14.77 -15.84 9.77
C LYS A 42 -13.65 -16.39 10.65
N LYS A 43 -13.62 -17.71 10.83
CA LYS A 43 -12.49 -18.39 11.48
C LYS A 43 -11.23 -18.16 10.66
N ARG A 44 -10.17 -17.67 11.32
CA ARG A 44 -8.82 -17.63 10.72
C ARG A 44 -8.45 -19.07 10.38
N ARG A 45 -8.20 -19.33 9.10
CA ARG A 45 -7.66 -20.63 8.67
C ARG A 45 -6.21 -20.66 9.14
N PRO A 46 -5.80 -21.63 9.97
CA PRO A 46 -4.39 -21.80 10.28
C PRO A 46 -3.65 -22.07 8.96
N LEU A 47 -2.44 -21.51 8.84
CA LEU A 47 -1.54 -21.86 7.75
C LEU A 47 -1.19 -23.33 7.94
N SER A 48 -1.65 -24.19 7.04
CA SER A 48 -1.53 -25.64 7.16
C SER A 48 -0.24 -26.19 6.58
N VAL A 49 0.57 -25.34 5.94
CA VAL A 49 1.81 -25.72 5.27
C VAL A 49 2.97 -25.00 5.97
N PRO A 50 4.06 -25.71 6.31
CA PRO A 50 5.28 -25.07 6.79
C PRO A 50 5.78 -24.05 5.77
N PRO A 51 6.19 -22.84 6.18
CA PRO A 51 6.71 -21.85 5.25
C PRO A 51 7.99 -22.34 4.59
N THR A 52 8.05 -22.28 3.27
CA THR A 52 9.26 -22.52 2.50
C THR A 52 9.93 -21.19 2.17
N PRO A 53 11.29 -21.13 2.14
CA PRO A 53 11.98 -19.92 1.75
C PRO A 53 11.76 -19.63 0.24
N HIS A 54 11.40 -18.40 -0.08
CA HIS A 54 11.21 -17.92 -1.45
C HIS A 54 12.11 -16.72 -1.71
N ARG A 55 12.50 -16.56 -2.97
CA ARG A 55 13.27 -15.39 -3.41
C ARG A 55 12.32 -14.25 -3.77
N TYR A 56 12.52 -13.11 -3.14
CA TYR A 56 11.67 -11.94 -3.32
C TYR A 56 12.42 -10.75 -3.93
N ALA A 57 11.75 -10.07 -4.86
CA ALA A 57 12.12 -8.73 -5.30
C ALA A 57 11.27 -7.70 -4.56
N VAL A 58 11.89 -6.71 -3.94
CA VAL A 58 11.22 -5.54 -3.36
C VAL A 58 11.30 -4.39 -4.33
N LEU A 59 10.17 -3.88 -4.78
CA LEU A 59 10.05 -2.80 -5.76
C LEU A 59 9.62 -1.51 -5.06
N ILE A 60 10.40 -0.47 -5.23
CA ILE A 60 10.16 0.85 -4.66
C ILE A 60 10.23 1.88 -5.80
N ALA A 61 9.13 2.59 -6.04
CA ALA A 61 9.14 3.76 -6.92
C ALA A 61 9.26 5.01 -6.06
N ALA A 62 10.32 5.78 -6.24
CA ALA A 62 10.62 6.96 -5.45
C ALA A 62 10.83 8.19 -6.34
N ARG A 63 10.28 9.33 -5.92
CA ARG A 63 10.47 10.62 -6.58
C ARG A 63 10.68 11.72 -5.56
N ASN A 64 11.93 12.17 -5.41
CA ASN A 64 12.32 13.18 -4.41
C ASN A 64 11.93 12.76 -2.98
N GLU A 65 12.32 11.54 -2.59
CA GLU A 65 12.00 10.92 -1.31
C GLU A 65 13.25 10.77 -0.41
N SER A 66 14.26 11.61 -0.60
CA SER A 66 15.54 11.56 0.14
C SER A 66 15.37 11.60 1.65
N ALA A 67 14.33 12.29 2.14
CA ALA A 67 14.05 12.42 3.57
C ALA A 67 13.52 11.13 4.23
N VAL A 68 12.91 10.21 3.47
CA VAL A 68 12.17 9.08 4.04
C VAL A 68 12.64 7.71 3.55
N ILE A 69 13.22 7.61 2.34
CA ILE A 69 13.61 6.34 1.74
C ILE A 69 14.61 5.54 2.59
N GLY A 70 15.53 6.24 3.27
CA GLY A 70 16.50 5.61 4.15
C GLY A 70 15.87 4.82 5.30
N GLY A 71 14.74 5.30 5.84
CA GLY A 71 14.00 4.61 6.88
C GLY A 71 13.39 3.29 6.42
N LEU A 72 12.79 3.26 5.22
CA LEU A 72 12.28 2.02 4.61
C LEU A 72 13.42 1.02 4.38
N LEU A 73 14.52 1.46 3.76
CA LEU A 73 15.64 0.59 3.42
C LEU A 73 16.31 0.00 4.67
N GLU A 74 16.43 0.79 5.73
CA GLU A 74 16.93 0.29 7.01
C GLU A 74 15.96 -0.73 7.63
N SER A 75 14.64 -0.49 7.56
CA SER A 75 13.66 -1.46 8.05
C SER A 75 13.64 -2.77 7.25
N LEU A 76 13.98 -2.71 5.95
CA LEU A 76 14.18 -3.90 5.12
C LEU A 76 15.47 -4.65 5.50
N ARG A 77 16.54 -3.95 5.84
CA ARG A 77 17.79 -4.54 6.30
C ARG A 77 17.65 -5.26 7.64
N GLN A 78 16.75 -4.78 8.49
CA GLN A 78 16.47 -5.33 9.82
C GLN A 78 15.46 -6.48 9.83
N GLN A 79 15.01 -6.97 8.66
CA GLN A 79 14.08 -8.09 8.60
C GLN A 79 14.70 -9.38 9.14
N THR A 80 13.87 -10.20 9.81
CA THR A 80 14.27 -11.55 10.28
C THR A 80 14.39 -12.55 9.14
N TYR A 81 13.88 -12.22 7.97
CA TYR A 81 13.99 -13.06 6.77
C TYR A 81 15.40 -13.05 6.21
N ASP A 82 15.81 -14.18 5.59
CA ASP A 82 17.17 -14.32 5.04
C ASP A 82 17.46 -13.22 4.00
N PRO A 83 18.44 -12.34 4.24
CA PRO A 83 18.78 -11.26 3.33
C PRO A 83 19.30 -11.76 1.97
N ALA A 84 19.82 -12.97 1.85
CA ALA A 84 20.22 -13.56 0.58
C ALA A 84 19.04 -13.86 -0.37
N LEU A 85 17.84 -13.94 0.19
CA LEU A 85 16.60 -14.17 -0.55
C LEU A 85 15.81 -12.90 -0.84
N LEU A 86 16.33 -11.72 -0.42
CA LEU A 86 15.72 -10.42 -0.65
C LEU A 86 16.62 -9.57 -1.56
N THR A 87 16.06 -9.09 -2.66
CA THR A 87 16.72 -8.09 -3.50
C THR A 87 15.86 -6.84 -3.57
N VAL A 88 16.44 -5.70 -3.21
CA VAL A 88 15.71 -4.42 -3.18
C VAL A 88 16.04 -3.62 -4.43
N PHE A 89 15.02 -3.23 -5.16
CA PHE A 89 15.09 -2.44 -6.38
C PHE A 89 14.38 -1.11 -6.20
N VAL A 90 15.03 -0.05 -6.59
CA VAL A 90 14.49 1.32 -6.54
C VAL A 90 14.47 1.93 -7.93
N ALA A 91 13.28 2.36 -8.37
CA ALA A 91 13.15 3.27 -9.50
C ALA A 91 13.21 4.71 -8.98
N ALA A 92 14.32 5.40 -9.21
CA ALA A 92 14.44 6.83 -8.93
C ALA A 92 13.85 7.60 -10.12
N ASP A 93 12.55 7.94 -10.03
CA ASP A 93 11.78 8.51 -11.15
C ASP A 93 11.80 10.03 -11.12
N ASN A 94 12.50 10.63 -12.06
CA ASN A 94 12.68 12.09 -12.20
C ASN A 94 13.16 12.75 -10.89
N CYS A 95 14.06 12.11 -10.16
CA CYS A 95 14.64 12.65 -8.94
C CYS A 95 15.59 13.81 -9.25
N THR A 96 15.52 14.85 -8.44
CA THR A 96 16.41 16.02 -8.45
C THR A 96 17.19 16.16 -7.13
N ASP A 97 16.94 15.27 -6.19
CA ASP A 97 17.56 15.19 -4.86
C ASP A 97 18.44 13.94 -4.72
N ASP A 98 18.93 13.68 -3.52
CA ASP A 98 19.84 12.57 -3.21
C ASP A 98 19.15 11.19 -3.06
N THR A 99 17.89 11.05 -3.46
CA THR A 99 17.12 9.79 -3.33
C THR A 99 17.88 8.59 -3.87
N ALA A 100 18.41 8.70 -5.11
CA ALA A 100 19.14 7.60 -5.75
C ALA A 100 20.46 7.27 -5.02
N ALA A 101 21.18 8.28 -4.55
CA ALA A 101 22.44 8.11 -3.83
C ALA A 101 22.21 7.41 -2.47
N ILE A 102 21.20 7.84 -1.72
CA ILE A 102 20.82 7.25 -0.44
C ILE A 102 20.42 5.78 -0.64
N ALA A 103 19.62 5.49 -1.67
CA ALA A 103 19.19 4.12 -1.96
C ALA A 103 20.39 3.19 -2.25
N ARG A 104 21.36 3.64 -3.04
CA ARG A 104 22.60 2.88 -3.30
C ARG A 104 23.44 2.66 -2.05
N GLN A 105 23.54 3.65 -1.17
CA GLN A 105 24.28 3.53 0.11
C GLN A 105 23.68 2.45 1.02
N HIS A 106 22.37 2.24 0.95
CA HIS A 106 21.68 1.18 1.67
C HIS A 106 21.68 -0.18 0.94
N GLY A 107 22.43 -0.32 -0.17
CA GLY A 107 22.59 -1.58 -0.89
C GLY A 107 21.46 -1.92 -1.87
N ALA A 108 20.58 -0.99 -2.18
CA ALA A 108 19.54 -1.20 -3.19
C ALA A 108 20.11 -1.13 -4.61
N VAL A 109 19.58 -1.92 -5.51
CA VAL A 109 19.80 -1.81 -6.96
C VAL A 109 18.93 -0.66 -7.47
N VAL A 110 19.56 0.40 -7.99
CA VAL A 110 18.87 1.63 -8.36
C VAL A 110 18.90 1.84 -9.86
N TYR A 111 17.72 1.99 -10.44
CA TYR A 111 17.50 2.40 -11.82
C TYR A 111 16.95 3.82 -11.84
N GLU A 112 17.67 4.73 -12.49
CA GLU A 112 17.24 6.12 -12.65
C GLU A 112 16.42 6.25 -13.93
N ARG A 113 15.28 6.91 -13.83
CA ARG A 113 14.36 7.15 -14.94
C ARG A 113 14.10 8.63 -15.08
N PHE A 114 14.31 9.16 -16.27
CA PHE A 114 14.03 10.55 -16.63
C PHE A 114 13.01 10.56 -17.77
N ASN A 115 11.74 10.74 -17.46
CA ASN A 115 10.65 10.78 -18.43
C ASN A 115 9.56 11.72 -17.96
N HIS A 116 9.37 12.81 -18.69
CA HIS A 116 8.39 13.85 -18.36
C HIS A 116 7.04 13.66 -19.09
N ILE A 117 6.91 12.66 -19.96
CA ILE A 117 5.67 12.36 -20.70
C ILE A 117 4.86 11.35 -19.91
N ASN A 118 5.46 10.21 -19.60
CA ASN A 118 4.80 9.12 -18.85
C ASN A 118 5.18 9.24 -17.37
N VAL A 119 4.50 10.12 -16.64
CA VAL A 119 4.79 10.40 -15.23
C VAL A 119 3.83 9.62 -14.34
N GLY A 120 4.36 9.04 -13.25
CA GLY A 120 3.58 8.38 -12.22
C GLY A 120 4.14 7.04 -11.78
N LYS A 121 3.71 6.60 -10.59
CA LYS A 121 4.20 5.38 -9.93
C LYS A 121 4.05 4.13 -10.80
N GLY A 122 2.94 4.00 -11.54
CA GLY A 122 2.71 2.85 -12.43
C GLY A 122 3.78 2.74 -13.52
N TYR A 123 4.13 3.85 -14.16
CA TYR A 123 5.18 3.88 -15.18
C TYR A 123 6.58 3.63 -14.61
N ALA A 124 6.85 4.11 -13.40
CA ALA A 124 8.10 3.85 -12.71
C ALA A 124 8.24 2.36 -12.34
N LEU A 125 7.17 1.73 -11.87
CA LEU A 125 7.15 0.29 -11.57
C LEU A 125 7.24 -0.57 -12.83
N ASP A 126 6.57 -0.19 -13.93
CA ASP A 126 6.69 -0.87 -15.21
C ASP A 126 8.14 -0.83 -15.73
N PHE A 127 8.73 0.35 -15.75
CA PHE A 127 10.14 0.56 -16.10
C PHE A 127 11.06 -0.33 -15.24
N LEU A 128 10.86 -0.34 -13.92
CA LEU A 128 11.63 -1.16 -12.99
C LEU A 128 11.48 -2.65 -13.30
N THR A 129 10.26 -3.10 -13.54
CA THR A 129 9.95 -4.51 -13.83
C THR A 129 10.60 -4.97 -15.14
N GLN A 130 10.65 -4.11 -16.16
CA GLN A 130 11.32 -4.42 -17.42
C GLN A 130 12.83 -4.61 -17.23
N HIS A 131 13.50 -3.75 -16.46
CA HIS A 131 14.92 -3.86 -16.15
C HIS A 131 15.21 -5.12 -15.30
N ILE A 132 14.38 -5.40 -14.28
CA ILE A 132 14.53 -6.61 -13.47
C ILE A 132 14.42 -7.86 -14.34
N LYS A 133 13.48 -7.94 -15.28
CA LYS A 133 13.34 -9.09 -16.18
C LYS A 133 14.55 -9.27 -17.09
N ALA A 134 15.18 -8.17 -17.53
CA ALA A 134 16.36 -8.22 -18.37
C ALA A 134 17.61 -8.65 -17.58
N ASP A 135 17.84 -8.08 -16.41
CA ASP A 135 19.05 -8.27 -15.63
C ASP A 135 19.01 -9.51 -14.73
N TYR A 136 17.80 -9.99 -14.39
CA TYR A 136 17.56 -11.15 -13.54
C TYR A 136 16.66 -12.19 -14.23
N PRO A 137 17.15 -12.85 -15.32
CA PRO A 137 16.35 -13.79 -16.12
C PRO A 137 15.86 -15.02 -15.35
N GLN A 138 16.51 -15.36 -14.23
CA GLN A 138 16.06 -16.43 -13.32
C GLN A 138 14.78 -16.05 -12.53
N GLY A 139 14.40 -14.78 -12.53
CA GLY A 139 13.21 -14.26 -11.88
C GLY A 139 13.22 -14.37 -10.36
N PHE A 140 12.07 -14.07 -9.78
CA PHE A 140 11.78 -14.12 -8.35
C PHE A 140 10.47 -14.88 -8.13
N ASP A 141 10.32 -15.53 -6.97
CA ASP A 141 9.10 -16.26 -6.62
C ASP A 141 7.95 -15.31 -6.27
N GLY A 142 8.26 -14.12 -5.77
CA GLY A 142 7.28 -13.10 -5.44
C GLY A 142 7.85 -11.68 -5.45
N TYR A 143 6.93 -10.73 -5.47
CA TYR A 143 7.25 -9.31 -5.56
C TYR A 143 6.54 -8.53 -4.46
N PHE A 144 7.30 -7.76 -3.69
CA PHE A 144 6.76 -6.76 -2.77
C PHE A 144 6.78 -5.39 -3.44
N VAL A 145 5.75 -4.61 -3.23
CA VAL A 145 5.69 -3.20 -3.69
C VAL A 145 5.45 -2.31 -2.48
N PHE A 146 6.40 -1.42 -2.20
CA PHE A 146 6.30 -0.47 -1.10
C PHE A 146 6.35 0.97 -1.60
N ASP A 147 5.75 1.87 -0.82
CA ASP A 147 5.96 3.31 -0.94
C ASP A 147 7.24 3.67 -0.18
N ALA A 148 7.99 4.67 -0.66
CA ALA A 148 9.29 5.04 -0.11
C ALA A 148 9.23 5.51 1.36
N ASP A 149 8.06 5.89 1.82
CA ASP A 149 7.79 6.34 3.18
C ASP A 149 7.34 5.24 4.15
N ASN A 150 7.21 3.99 3.69
CA ASN A 150 6.79 2.88 4.56
C ASN A 150 7.89 2.51 5.57
N ILE A 151 7.49 1.99 6.72
CA ILE A 151 8.36 1.33 7.72
C ILE A 151 7.79 -0.05 8.01
N LEU A 152 8.63 -1.06 7.95
CA LEU A 152 8.21 -2.45 8.12
C LEU A 152 8.53 -2.94 9.54
N ALA A 153 7.61 -3.76 10.10
CA ALA A 153 7.92 -4.52 11.30
C ALA A 153 9.05 -5.53 11.01
N PRO A 154 9.92 -5.85 11.96
CA PRO A 154 11.09 -6.72 11.73
C PRO A 154 10.75 -8.12 11.18
N ASP A 155 9.59 -8.65 11.49
CA ASP A 155 9.10 -9.97 11.09
C ASP A 155 8.10 -9.92 9.90
N TYR A 156 8.02 -8.77 9.22
CA TYR A 156 7.00 -8.54 8.18
C TYR A 156 7.15 -9.50 7.01
N ILE A 157 8.35 -9.58 6.43
CA ILE A 157 8.61 -10.44 5.26
C ILE A 157 8.43 -11.93 5.62
N GLU A 158 8.86 -12.34 6.80
CA GLU A 158 8.68 -13.71 7.28
C GLU A 158 7.20 -14.09 7.40
N LYS A 159 6.37 -13.22 7.97
CA LYS A 159 4.93 -13.41 8.08
C LYS A 159 4.24 -13.47 6.71
N MET A 160 4.65 -12.60 5.79
CA MET A 160 4.12 -12.58 4.42
C MET A 160 4.54 -13.84 3.66
N ASN A 161 5.78 -14.31 3.84
CA ASN A 161 6.28 -15.56 3.27
C ASN A 161 5.46 -16.77 3.76
N ALA A 162 5.10 -16.80 5.04
CA ALA A 162 4.26 -17.86 5.59
C ALA A 162 2.88 -17.92 4.92
N VAL A 163 2.27 -16.76 4.64
CA VAL A 163 0.99 -16.68 3.92
C VAL A 163 1.15 -17.09 2.46
N PHE A 164 2.19 -16.61 1.79
CA PHE A 164 2.50 -16.92 0.40
C PHE A 164 2.74 -18.42 0.20
N SER A 165 3.49 -19.07 1.10
CA SER A 165 3.70 -20.53 1.11
C SER A 165 2.41 -21.33 1.26
N GLY A 166 1.34 -20.72 1.76
CA GLY A 166 -0.01 -21.30 1.80
C GLY A 166 -0.74 -21.32 0.46
N GLY A 167 -0.10 -20.88 -0.64
CA GLY A 167 -0.65 -20.92 -2.01
C GLY A 167 -1.48 -19.70 -2.40
N TYR A 168 -1.30 -18.57 -1.71
CA TYR A 168 -1.95 -17.32 -2.07
C TYR A 168 -1.08 -16.52 -3.05
N GLU A 169 -1.60 -16.25 -4.26
CA GLU A 169 -0.88 -15.51 -5.31
C GLU A 169 -0.79 -14.01 -5.01
N ILE A 170 -1.80 -13.44 -4.34
CA ILE A 170 -1.85 -12.03 -3.98
C ILE A 170 -2.10 -11.93 -2.48
N VAL A 171 -1.19 -11.24 -1.79
CA VAL A 171 -1.25 -11.06 -0.33
C VAL A 171 -1.15 -9.58 0.00
N THR A 172 -2.01 -9.12 0.89
CA THR A 172 -1.97 -7.75 1.43
C THR A 172 -1.92 -7.77 2.94
N SER A 173 -1.42 -6.71 3.53
CA SER A 173 -1.30 -6.57 4.97
C SER A 173 -2.03 -5.35 5.51
N TYR A 174 -2.24 -5.34 6.80
CA TYR A 174 -2.71 -4.16 7.52
C TYR A 174 -1.61 -3.09 7.53
N ARG A 175 -2.01 -1.85 7.29
CA ARG A 175 -1.14 -0.66 7.38
C ARG A 175 -1.63 0.20 8.54
N ASN A 176 -0.70 0.71 9.33
CA ASN A 176 -0.97 1.67 10.39
C ASN A 176 -0.25 2.99 10.11
N SER A 177 -0.71 4.07 10.72
CA SER A 177 0.01 5.34 10.67
C SER A 177 1.37 5.22 11.38
N LYS A 178 2.43 5.79 10.80
CA LYS A 178 3.76 5.86 11.45
C LYS A 178 3.71 6.52 12.82
N ASN A 179 2.87 7.53 12.95
CA ASN A 179 2.73 8.38 14.13
C ASN A 179 1.44 8.04 14.89
N TYR A 180 1.04 6.75 14.87
CA TYR A 180 -0.14 6.31 15.60
C TYR A 180 -0.03 6.67 17.08
N ALA A 181 -1.06 7.34 17.60
CA ALA A 181 -1.15 7.84 18.97
C ALA A 181 -0.28 9.06 19.33
N ASP A 182 0.42 9.70 18.39
CA ASP A 182 1.14 10.97 18.66
C ASP A 182 0.16 12.13 18.89
N ASN A 183 -1.01 12.07 18.25
CA ASN A 183 -2.11 13.01 18.43
C ASN A 183 -3.45 12.36 18.05
N TRP A 184 -4.57 13.03 18.38
CA TRP A 184 -5.91 12.51 18.13
C TRP A 184 -6.24 12.30 16.64
N ILE A 185 -5.57 13.00 15.73
CA ILE A 185 -5.77 12.84 14.27
C ILE A 185 -5.10 11.56 13.79
N SER A 186 -3.92 11.22 14.32
CA SER A 186 -3.19 10.01 13.92
C SER A 186 -3.70 8.73 14.58
N ALA A 187 -4.56 8.85 15.59
CA ALA A 187 -5.16 7.74 16.33
C ALA A 187 -6.54 7.32 15.77
N GLY A 188 -7.07 8.05 14.76
CA GLY A 188 -8.39 7.81 14.15
C GLY A 188 -8.38 6.88 12.93
#